data_a61b823bf576555aaa8be7f2d87596e5
#
_entry.id   a61b823bf576555aaa8be7f2d87596e5
#
_cell.length_a   1.000
_cell.length_b   1.000
_cell.length_c   1.000
_cell.angle_alpha   90.00
_cell.angle_beta   90.00
_cell.angle_gamma   90.00
#
_symmetry.space_group_name_H-M   'P 1'
#
loop_
_entity.id
_entity.type
_entity.pdbx_description
1 polymer ?
#
loop_
_entity_poly.entity_id
_entity_poly.type
_entity_poly.pdbx_seq_one_letter_code
_entity_poly.pdbx_strand_id
1 'polypeptide(L)'
;RFGKLLRSKSRKSEQQFEALHKYCYSIFNKPGCGEYLLSFALRCGGDPRIPLEDMLFKTNDSGIMNGNLEWLWLYGERDWMDFNGGKRVSEHLKKSGQKSEVCIVPNAGHHLYFDNYDYFNSLIIREMKSM
;
A
#
# COMPACT_ATOMS: atom_id res chain seq x y z
N ARG A 1 19.24 1.59 -6.70
CA ARG A 1 18.07 2.40 -6.29
C ARG A 1 17.72 2.20 -4.81
N PHE A 2 17.77 0.98 -4.29
CA PHE A 2 17.52 0.69 -2.86
C PHE A 2 18.45 1.46 -1.91
N GLY A 3 19.73 1.57 -2.23
CA GLY A 3 20.69 2.27 -1.39
C GLY A 3 20.48 3.79 -1.26
N LYS A 4 19.79 4.43 -2.20
CA LYS A 4 19.39 5.86 -2.10
C LYS A 4 18.13 6.06 -1.26
N LEU A 5 17.20 5.11 -1.29
CA LEU A 5 15.98 5.14 -0.47
C LEU A 5 16.30 5.02 1.02
N LEU A 6 17.31 4.19 1.35
CA LEU A 6 17.76 3.96 2.72
C LEU A 6 18.63 5.12 3.28
N ARG A 7 19.16 5.99 2.41
CA ARG A 7 19.96 7.16 2.82
C ARG A 7 19.15 8.43 3.08
N SER A 8 17.84 8.42 2.87
CA SER A 8 17.03 9.56 3.28
C SER A 8 17.14 9.68 4.81
N LYS A 9 17.38 10.88 5.31
CA LYS A 9 17.67 11.24 6.71
C LYS A 9 16.56 10.80 7.70
N SER A 10 16.32 9.52 7.80
CA SER A 10 15.44 8.93 8.79
C SER A 10 16.23 8.73 10.07
N ARG A 11 15.65 9.06 11.22
CA ARG A 11 16.21 8.86 12.59
C ARG A 11 16.37 7.38 12.95
N LYS A 12 16.47 6.51 11.98
CA LYS A 12 16.54 5.05 12.19
C LYS A 12 17.94 4.68 12.64
N SER A 13 18.03 3.85 13.64
CA SER A 13 19.30 3.35 14.14
C SER A 13 19.97 2.45 13.09
N GLU A 14 21.29 2.37 13.12
CA GLU A 14 22.08 1.48 12.27
C GLU A 14 21.61 0.02 12.39
N GLN A 15 21.19 -0.39 13.60
CA GLN A 15 20.63 -1.72 13.87
C GLN A 15 19.33 -2.00 13.09
N GLN A 16 18.47 -0.99 12.92
CA GLN A 16 17.23 -1.14 12.14
C GLN A 16 17.55 -1.31 10.65
N PHE A 17 18.55 -0.62 10.14
CA PHE A 17 19.01 -0.80 8.76
C PHE A 17 19.62 -2.19 8.55
N GLU A 18 20.44 -2.64 9.47
CA GLU A 18 21.04 -3.96 9.40
C GLU A 18 19.98 -5.07 9.46
N ALA A 19 19.02 -4.95 10.36
CA ALA A 19 17.90 -5.90 10.46
C ALA A 19 17.07 -5.94 9.17
N LEU A 20 16.73 -4.78 8.60
CA LEU A 20 16.02 -4.70 7.32
C LEU A 20 16.83 -5.30 6.17
N HIS A 21 18.14 -5.02 6.12
CA HIS A 21 19.02 -5.57 5.09
C HIS A 21 19.09 -7.11 5.19
N LYS A 22 19.25 -7.66 6.38
CA LYS A 22 19.24 -9.11 6.60
C LYS A 22 17.91 -9.74 6.19
N TYR A 23 16.81 -9.10 6.53
CA TYR A 23 15.47 -9.55 6.16
C TYR A 23 15.28 -9.58 4.63
N CYS A 24 15.59 -8.48 3.94
CA CYS A 24 15.50 -8.40 2.48
C CYS A 24 16.40 -9.44 1.81
N TYR A 25 17.65 -9.56 2.25
CA TYR A 25 18.58 -10.54 1.73
C TYR A 25 18.04 -11.97 1.88
N SER A 26 17.51 -12.29 3.06
CA SER A 26 16.91 -13.60 3.34
C SER A 26 15.73 -13.92 2.43
N ILE A 27 14.84 -12.94 2.17
CA ILE A 27 13.67 -13.14 1.31
C ILE A 27 14.11 -13.35 -0.15
N PHE A 28 14.95 -12.46 -0.67
CA PHE A 28 15.37 -12.51 -2.09
C PHE A 28 16.24 -13.71 -2.44
N ASN A 29 16.80 -14.40 -1.45
CA ASN A 29 17.58 -15.62 -1.66
C ASN A 29 16.77 -16.92 -1.43
N LYS A 30 15.48 -16.82 -1.13
CA LYS A 30 14.61 -18.01 -1.04
C LYS A 30 14.15 -18.47 -2.42
N PRO A 31 13.83 -19.76 -2.58
CA PRO A 31 13.14 -20.24 -3.78
C PRO A 31 11.86 -19.43 -4.00
N GLY A 32 11.62 -19.03 -5.25
CA GLY A 32 10.43 -18.30 -5.63
C GLY A 32 9.15 -19.13 -5.42
N CYS A 33 8.03 -18.43 -5.23
CA CYS A 33 6.72 -19.05 -5.06
C CYS A 33 5.63 -18.23 -5.78
N GLY A 34 4.81 -17.52 -5.05
CA GLY A 34 3.69 -16.74 -5.60
C GLY A 34 4.09 -15.62 -6.56
N GLU A 35 5.29 -15.09 -6.48
CA GLU A 35 5.79 -14.04 -7.38
C GLU A 35 5.88 -14.47 -8.84
N TYR A 36 5.94 -15.76 -9.15
CA TYR A 36 5.85 -16.24 -10.53
C TYR A 36 4.52 -15.86 -11.20
N LEU A 37 3.45 -15.68 -10.40
CA LEU A 37 2.15 -15.23 -10.88
C LEU A 37 2.13 -13.76 -11.29
N LEU A 38 3.13 -12.96 -10.90
CA LEU A 38 3.22 -11.55 -11.29
C LEU A 38 3.29 -11.39 -12.82
N SER A 39 3.89 -12.33 -13.53
CA SER A 39 3.93 -12.33 -15.01
C SER A 39 2.53 -12.44 -15.66
N PHE A 40 1.56 -13.02 -14.96
CA PHE A 40 0.17 -13.10 -15.39
C PHE A 40 -0.63 -11.84 -14.98
N ALA A 41 -0.30 -11.24 -13.85
CA ALA A 41 -1.00 -10.06 -13.34
C ALA A 41 -0.47 -8.75 -13.94
N LEU A 42 0.83 -8.69 -14.27
CA LEU A 42 1.50 -7.47 -14.73
C LEU A 42 1.91 -7.58 -16.19
N ARG A 43 2.01 -6.43 -16.84
CA ARG A 43 2.65 -6.23 -18.16
C ARG A 43 4.15 -6.00 -17.96
N CYS A 44 4.90 -6.06 -19.06
CA CYS A 44 6.29 -5.61 -19.07
C CYS A 44 6.33 -4.13 -18.66
N GLY A 45 7.16 -3.81 -17.65
CA GLY A 45 7.19 -2.46 -17.05
C GLY A 45 6.49 -2.36 -15.71
N GLY A 46 5.71 -3.37 -15.30
CA GLY A 46 5.07 -3.43 -13.97
C GLY A 46 3.64 -2.91 -13.94
N ASP A 47 3.08 -2.50 -15.09
CA ASP A 47 1.68 -2.06 -15.16
C ASP A 47 0.72 -3.24 -14.96
N PRO A 48 -0.34 -3.11 -14.19
CA PRO A 48 -1.34 -4.16 -14.05
C PRO A 48 -2.07 -4.41 -15.36
N ARG A 49 -2.32 -5.69 -15.70
CA ARG A 49 -3.14 -6.04 -16.87
C ARG A 49 -4.59 -5.63 -16.70
N ILE A 50 -5.08 -5.72 -15.48
CA ILE A 50 -6.40 -5.26 -15.07
C ILE A 50 -6.17 -4.34 -13.86
N PRO A 51 -6.30 -3.02 -14.02
CA PRO A 51 -6.20 -2.08 -12.91
C PRO A 51 -7.22 -2.38 -11.81
N LEU A 52 -6.81 -2.26 -10.56
CA LEU A 52 -7.72 -2.45 -9.42
C LEU A 52 -8.91 -1.48 -9.47
N GLU A 53 -8.67 -0.25 -9.94
CA GLU A 53 -9.70 0.76 -10.16
C GLU A 53 -10.81 0.24 -11.09
N ASP A 54 -10.43 -0.36 -12.23
CA ASP A 54 -11.40 -0.94 -13.18
C ASP A 54 -12.17 -2.12 -12.58
N MET A 55 -11.50 -2.94 -11.78
CA MET A 55 -12.16 -4.05 -11.09
C MET A 55 -13.20 -3.54 -10.10
N LEU A 56 -12.85 -2.55 -9.28
CA LEU A 56 -13.74 -2.01 -8.26
C LEU A 56 -14.92 -1.25 -8.86
N PHE A 57 -14.75 -0.60 -10.01
CA PHE A 57 -15.84 0.09 -10.70
C PHE A 57 -16.81 -0.87 -11.40
N LYS A 58 -16.36 -2.04 -11.84
CA LYS A 58 -17.19 -3.05 -12.53
C LYS A 58 -17.95 -3.96 -11.57
N THR A 59 -17.56 -4.02 -10.31
CA THR A 59 -18.06 -5.02 -9.34
C THR A 59 -19.40 -4.68 -8.69
N ASN A 60 -20.13 -3.67 -9.17
CA ASN A 60 -21.49 -3.41 -8.69
C ASN A 60 -22.44 -4.63 -8.79
N ASP A 61 -22.13 -5.61 -9.66
CA ASP A 61 -22.94 -6.82 -9.88
C ASP A 61 -22.37 -8.11 -9.26
N SER A 62 -21.13 -8.13 -8.78
CA SER A 62 -20.40 -9.39 -8.51
C SER A 62 -20.20 -9.76 -7.04
N GLY A 63 -20.93 -9.16 -6.12
CA GLY A 63 -20.95 -9.63 -4.71
C GLY A 63 -19.71 -9.31 -3.86
N ILE A 64 -18.62 -8.84 -4.43
CA ILE A 64 -17.40 -8.44 -3.67
C ILE A 64 -17.71 -7.23 -2.77
N MET A 65 -18.69 -6.42 -3.14
CA MET A 65 -19.10 -5.21 -2.43
C MET A 65 -20.24 -5.44 -1.42
N ASN A 66 -20.71 -6.69 -1.27
CA ASN A 66 -21.87 -7.01 -0.42
C ASN A 66 -21.53 -7.16 1.07
N GLY A 67 -20.31 -6.85 1.48
CA GLY A 67 -19.89 -6.85 2.88
C GLY A 67 -19.85 -5.44 3.47
N ASN A 68 -20.05 -5.32 4.77
CA ASN A 68 -19.77 -4.08 5.54
C ASN A 68 -18.25 -3.88 5.65
N LEU A 69 -17.56 -3.75 4.52
CA LEU A 69 -16.14 -3.50 4.49
C LEU A 69 -15.87 -2.01 4.64
N GLU A 70 -14.91 -1.69 5.50
CA GLU A 70 -14.36 -0.36 5.60
C GLU A 70 -13.03 -0.32 4.86
N TRP A 71 -12.83 0.69 4.03
CA TRP A 71 -11.67 0.82 3.14
C TRP A 71 -10.79 1.98 3.60
N LEU A 72 -9.56 1.68 3.94
CA LEU A 72 -8.56 2.69 4.27
C LEU A 72 -7.42 2.65 3.25
N TRP A 73 -7.28 3.73 2.47
CA TRP A 73 -6.25 3.90 1.46
C TRP A 73 -5.14 4.78 2.04
N LEU A 74 -3.95 4.22 2.19
CA LEU A 74 -2.81 4.94 2.76
C LEU A 74 -1.76 5.23 1.70
N TYR A 75 -1.37 6.49 1.59
CA TYR A 75 -0.31 6.96 0.72
C TYR A 75 0.70 7.78 1.51
N GLY A 76 1.97 7.71 1.13
CA GLY A 76 2.98 8.62 1.65
C GLY A 76 2.88 9.98 0.99
N GLU A 77 3.23 11.05 1.71
CA GLU A 77 3.27 12.42 1.18
C GLU A 77 4.18 12.55 -0.06
N ARG A 78 5.23 11.71 -0.13
CA ARG A 78 6.20 11.65 -1.24
C ARG A 78 6.15 10.33 -1.99
N ASP A 79 4.97 9.71 -2.00
CA ASP A 79 4.76 8.46 -2.71
C ASP A 79 4.79 8.71 -4.23
N TRP A 80 5.33 7.76 -4.97
CA TRP A 80 5.30 7.77 -6.44
C TRP A 80 3.99 7.21 -7.01
N MET A 81 3.18 6.56 -6.18
CA MET A 81 1.87 6.03 -6.56
C MET A 81 0.86 7.15 -6.77
N ASP A 82 -0.04 6.95 -7.73
CA ASP A 82 -1.14 7.90 -8.00
C ASP A 82 -2.21 7.87 -6.90
N PHE A 83 -2.08 8.74 -5.92
CA PHE A 83 -3.09 8.86 -4.86
C PHE A 83 -4.43 9.42 -5.37
N ASN A 84 -4.48 10.06 -6.54
CA ASN A 84 -5.74 10.49 -7.15
C ASN A 84 -6.56 9.28 -7.62
N GLY A 85 -5.91 8.19 -8.04
CA GLY A 85 -6.58 6.92 -8.28
C GLY A 85 -7.31 6.42 -7.04
N GLY A 86 -6.63 6.42 -5.89
CA GLY A 86 -7.24 6.07 -4.61
C GLY A 86 -8.41 6.97 -4.21
N LYS A 87 -8.33 8.28 -4.49
CA LYS A 87 -9.46 9.21 -4.26
C LYS A 87 -10.65 8.87 -5.13
N ARG A 88 -10.46 8.65 -6.44
CA ARG A 88 -11.55 8.28 -7.36
C ARG A 88 -12.25 7.00 -6.90
N VAL A 89 -11.47 5.98 -6.52
CA VAL A 89 -12.01 4.72 -5.99
C VAL A 89 -12.76 4.94 -4.68
N SER A 90 -12.18 5.71 -3.75
CA SER A 90 -12.83 6.02 -2.47
C SER A 90 -14.16 6.75 -2.65
N GLU A 91 -14.23 7.71 -3.58
CA GLU A 91 -15.48 8.40 -3.91
C GLU A 91 -16.52 7.45 -4.52
N HIS A 92 -16.11 6.55 -5.40
CA HIS A 92 -17.00 5.54 -5.98
C HIS A 92 -17.57 4.60 -4.90
N LEU A 93 -16.71 4.11 -4.00
CA LEU A 93 -17.11 3.27 -2.88
C LEU A 93 -18.11 3.98 -1.95
N LYS A 94 -17.87 5.25 -1.63
CA LYS A 94 -18.82 6.06 -0.84
C LYS A 94 -20.18 6.21 -1.52
N LYS A 95 -20.22 6.43 -2.83
CA LYS A 95 -21.45 6.51 -3.62
C LYS A 95 -22.23 5.18 -3.60
N SER A 96 -21.52 4.07 -3.47
CA SER A 96 -22.10 2.72 -3.34
C SER A 96 -22.45 2.35 -1.88
N GLY A 97 -22.40 3.30 -0.94
CA GLY A 97 -22.72 3.09 0.47
C GLY A 97 -21.65 2.46 1.32
N GLN A 98 -20.44 2.29 0.78
CA GLN A 98 -19.31 1.75 1.53
C GLN A 98 -18.56 2.85 2.31
N LYS A 99 -18.04 2.51 3.48
CA LYS A 99 -17.09 3.37 4.19
C LYS A 99 -15.74 3.33 3.49
N SER A 100 -15.22 4.49 3.12
CA SER A 100 -13.91 4.58 2.49
C SER A 100 -13.22 5.89 2.83
N GLU A 101 -11.94 5.84 3.18
CA GLU A 101 -11.13 7.02 3.52
C GLU A 101 -9.77 6.94 2.83
N VAL A 102 -9.24 8.10 2.42
CA VAL A 102 -7.87 8.24 1.91
C VAL A 102 -7.07 9.09 2.88
N CYS A 103 -5.99 8.52 3.40
CA CYS A 103 -5.09 9.20 4.34
C CYS A 103 -3.68 9.33 3.77
N ILE A 104 -3.09 10.50 3.96
CA ILE A 104 -1.70 10.79 3.60
C ILE A 104 -0.82 10.71 4.85
N VAL A 105 0.19 9.86 4.81
CA VAL A 105 1.18 9.75 5.86
C VAL A 105 2.29 10.80 5.63
N PRO A 106 2.44 11.79 6.53
CA PRO A 106 3.40 12.86 6.33
C PRO A 106 4.84 12.35 6.41
N ASN A 107 5.75 13.00 5.69
CA ASN A 107 7.18 12.68 5.65
C ASN A 107 7.51 11.24 5.24
N ALA A 108 6.60 10.54 4.56
CA ALA A 108 6.77 9.18 4.09
C ALA A 108 6.78 9.09 2.56
N GLY A 109 7.53 8.15 2.03
CA GLY A 109 7.44 7.67 0.65
C GLY A 109 6.55 6.43 0.57
N HIS A 110 6.84 5.55 -0.39
CA HIS A 110 6.05 4.33 -0.62
C HIS A 110 6.06 3.35 0.58
N HIS A 111 7.15 3.32 1.33
CA HIS A 111 7.26 2.47 2.54
C HIS A 111 6.83 3.24 3.80
N LEU A 112 5.59 3.71 3.82
CA LEU A 112 5.06 4.57 4.87
C LEU A 112 5.17 3.95 6.28
N TYR A 113 4.96 2.65 6.41
CA TYR A 113 5.12 1.87 7.65
C TYR A 113 6.57 1.85 8.16
N PHE A 114 7.54 2.17 7.30
CA PHE A 114 8.94 2.24 7.62
C PHE A 114 9.43 3.69 7.74
N ASP A 115 8.93 4.60 6.89
CA ASP A 115 9.37 5.99 6.85
C ASP A 115 8.82 6.81 8.02
N ASN A 116 7.56 6.61 8.37
CA ASN A 116 6.89 7.25 9.51
C ASN A 116 6.03 6.24 10.26
N TYR A 117 6.69 5.28 10.90
CA TYR A 117 6.04 4.19 11.62
C TYR A 117 5.18 4.67 12.79
N ASP A 118 5.54 5.75 13.45
CA ASP A 118 4.77 6.28 14.59
C ASP A 118 3.39 6.76 14.13
N TYR A 119 3.36 7.57 13.07
CA TYR A 119 2.10 8.05 12.49
C TYR A 119 1.31 6.89 11.88
N PHE A 120 1.95 6.02 11.11
CA PHE A 120 1.31 4.84 10.51
C PHE A 120 0.66 3.95 11.58
N ASN A 121 1.40 3.60 12.63
CA ASN A 121 0.87 2.77 13.71
C ASN A 121 -0.29 3.45 14.45
N SER A 122 -0.21 4.76 14.68
CA SER A 122 -1.30 5.51 15.32
C SER A 122 -2.59 5.48 14.50
N LEU A 123 -2.49 5.57 13.17
CA LEU A 123 -3.63 5.41 12.26
C LEU A 123 -4.24 4.01 12.38
N ILE A 124 -3.44 2.96 12.24
CA ILE A 124 -3.93 1.58 12.32
C ILE A 124 -4.60 1.30 13.67
N ILE A 125 -3.98 1.73 14.78
CA ILE A 125 -4.56 1.57 16.12
C ILE A 125 -5.88 2.33 16.25
N ARG A 126 -6.00 3.52 15.68
CA ARG A 126 -7.24 4.29 15.67
C ARG A 126 -8.35 3.52 14.98
N GLU A 127 -8.09 3.01 13.78
CA GLU A 127 -9.06 2.23 13.01
C GLU A 127 -9.48 0.95 13.73
N MET A 128 -8.54 0.21 14.30
CA MET A 128 -8.83 -1.00 15.08
C MET A 128 -9.71 -0.75 16.30
N LYS A 129 -9.66 0.45 16.88
CA LYS A 129 -10.50 0.82 18.02
C LYS A 129 -11.88 1.31 17.62
N SER A 130 -12.09 1.68 16.36
CA SER A 130 -13.36 2.15 15.82
C SER A 130 -14.25 1.03 15.29
N MET A 131 -13.69 -0.15 15.15
CA MET A 131 -14.41 -1.40 14.82
C MET A 131 -15.14 -1.97 16.04
#